data_d48867a96951256803530b9f31a694b8
#
_entry.id   d48867a96951256803530b9f31a694b8
#
_cell.length_a   1.000
_cell.length_b   1.000
_cell.length_c   1.000
_cell.angle_alpha   90.00
_cell.angle_beta   90.00
_cell.angle_gamma   90.00
#
_symmetry.space_group_name_H-M   'P 1'
#
loop_
_entity.id
_entity.type
_entity.pdbx_description
1 polymer ?
#
loop_
_entity_poly.entity_id
_entity_poly.type
_entity_poly.pdbx_seq_one_letter_code
_entity_poly.pdbx_strand_id
1 'polypeptide(L)'
;MPASSPQALRTGLLAKKLGMTRIFKDDGTHVPVTVLHLDHVQVVAARTREKDGYTAVQIGYGKAKVKNVTQPQRGHFAKAKVEPKQKLVEFRVAPDALLEPGATLSAAHFSVGQIVDVCGTSKGKGFAGGMKRWNFAGLEASHGVSISHRSLGSTGNRQDPGKTFKNKKMAGHLGVERITTLNLEVAAVDADKGLLMIRGAVPGGKNDYVMVRDAIKRPRPADAAFPAALIEADAESSTAESPTAEAPTEASTEASTGAG
;
A
#
# COMPACT_ATOMS: atom_id res chain seq x y z
N MET A 1 15.95 -14.07 -27.33
CA MET A 1 15.45 -14.45 -26.00
C MET A 1 14.02 -14.89 -26.19
N PRO A 2 13.59 -16.12 -25.87
CA PRO A 2 12.19 -16.50 -25.94
C PRO A 2 11.40 -15.62 -24.98
N ALA A 3 10.27 -15.09 -25.45
CA ALA A 3 9.34 -14.34 -24.62
C ALA A 3 8.85 -15.30 -23.52
N SER A 4 9.21 -15.03 -22.26
CA SER A 4 8.69 -15.78 -21.13
C SER A 4 7.16 -15.62 -21.13
N SER A 5 6.46 -16.74 -21.04
CA SER A 5 5.00 -16.75 -20.87
C SER A 5 4.61 -15.78 -19.75
N PRO A 6 3.51 -15.00 -19.90
CA PRO A 6 3.11 -14.06 -18.89
C PRO A 6 2.89 -14.79 -17.56
N GLN A 7 3.68 -14.43 -16.55
CA GLN A 7 3.55 -15.02 -15.22
C GLN A 7 2.18 -14.67 -14.62
N ALA A 8 1.57 -15.63 -13.93
CA ALA A 8 0.30 -15.40 -13.24
C ALA A 8 0.41 -14.22 -12.25
N LEU A 9 -0.51 -13.28 -12.34
CA LEU A 9 -0.57 -12.13 -11.45
C LEU A 9 -0.94 -12.60 -10.04
N ARG A 10 -0.06 -12.32 -9.07
CA ARG A 10 -0.34 -12.51 -7.64
C ARG A 10 -0.66 -11.19 -6.98
N THR A 11 -1.08 -11.24 -5.72
CA THR A 11 -1.35 -10.03 -4.92
C THR A 11 -0.08 -9.20 -4.73
N GLY A 12 -0.24 -7.89 -4.55
CA GLY A 12 0.81 -7.00 -4.04
C GLY A 12 0.66 -6.78 -2.55
N LEU A 13 1.47 -5.87 -2.00
CA LEU A 13 1.40 -5.43 -0.61
C LEU A 13 1.06 -3.95 -0.51
N LEU A 14 0.30 -3.60 0.52
CA LEU A 14 0.03 -2.21 0.90
C LEU A 14 0.94 -1.86 2.08
N ALA A 15 1.76 -0.84 1.91
CA ALA A 15 2.76 -0.42 2.90
C ALA A 15 2.67 1.07 3.19
N LYS A 16 3.22 1.49 4.31
CA LYS A 16 3.36 2.89 4.70
C LYS A 16 4.81 3.33 4.57
N LYS A 17 5.06 4.43 3.87
CA LYS A 17 6.40 4.99 3.70
C LYS A 17 6.87 5.64 5.00
N LEU A 18 7.90 5.12 5.63
CA LEU A 18 8.51 5.71 6.83
C LEU A 18 9.48 6.84 6.46
N GLY A 19 10.30 6.63 5.43
CA GLY A 19 11.29 7.61 5.03
C GLY A 19 12.35 7.00 4.13
N MET A 20 13.48 7.68 4.01
CA MET A 20 14.63 7.19 3.26
C MET A 20 15.85 7.13 4.17
N THR A 21 16.67 6.13 3.94
CA THR A 21 17.97 5.94 4.58
C THR A 21 18.98 5.38 3.57
N ARG A 22 20.11 4.93 4.02
CA ARG A 22 21.13 4.25 3.21
C ARG A 22 21.58 2.98 3.91
N ILE A 23 21.89 1.98 3.12
CA ILE A 23 22.51 0.73 3.52
C ILE A 23 23.94 0.73 2.95
N PHE A 24 24.90 0.24 3.73
CA PHE A 24 26.25 0.01 3.25
C PHE A 24 26.35 -1.47 2.86
N LYS A 25 26.92 -1.71 1.69
CA LYS A 25 27.31 -3.06 1.26
C LYS A 25 28.71 -3.39 1.75
N ASP A 26 29.07 -4.66 1.71
CA ASP A 26 30.40 -5.14 2.14
C ASP A 26 31.53 -4.53 1.29
N ASP A 27 31.24 -4.14 0.05
CA ASP A 27 32.15 -3.42 -0.85
C ASP A 27 32.31 -1.93 -0.53
N GLY A 28 31.69 -1.42 0.57
CA GLY A 28 31.68 -0.02 0.95
C GLY A 28 30.73 0.86 0.15
N THR A 29 29.97 0.33 -0.80
CA THR A 29 29.03 1.09 -1.62
C THR A 29 27.81 1.53 -0.82
N HIS A 30 27.43 2.80 -0.94
CA HIS A 30 26.21 3.34 -0.36
C HIS A 30 25.01 3.05 -1.25
N VAL A 31 24.02 2.36 -0.74
CA VAL A 31 22.75 2.11 -1.42
C VAL A 31 21.65 2.95 -0.78
N PRO A 32 21.12 3.98 -1.48
CA PRO A 32 19.97 4.73 -0.97
C PRO A 32 18.73 3.85 -1.00
N VAL A 33 18.01 3.77 0.13
CA VAL A 33 16.81 2.95 0.25
C VAL A 33 15.66 3.75 0.83
N THR A 34 14.45 3.43 0.38
CA THR A 34 13.19 3.85 1.01
C THR A 34 12.70 2.72 1.89
N VAL A 35 12.40 3.04 3.15
CA VAL A 35 11.86 2.11 4.13
C VAL A 35 10.35 2.16 4.10
N LEU A 36 9.74 1.01 3.86
CA LEU A 36 8.30 0.79 3.87
C LEU A 36 7.95 -0.12 5.04
N HIS A 37 6.89 0.20 5.74
CA HIS A 37 6.39 -0.56 6.88
C HIS A 37 5.08 -1.24 6.53
N LEU A 38 4.99 -2.51 6.86
CA LEU A 38 3.78 -3.33 6.76
C LEU A 38 3.24 -3.54 8.17
N ASP A 39 2.06 -3.04 8.44
CA ASP A 39 1.41 -3.14 9.73
C ASP A 39 0.05 -3.78 9.56
N HIS A 40 -0.15 -4.96 10.17
CA HIS A 40 -1.41 -5.70 10.14
C HIS A 40 -2.07 -5.76 8.74
N VAL A 41 -1.26 -6.13 7.73
CA VAL A 41 -1.73 -6.24 6.35
C VAL A 41 -2.53 -7.54 6.22
N GLN A 42 -3.85 -7.41 6.00
CA GLN A 42 -4.77 -8.56 5.94
C GLN A 42 -5.67 -8.49 4.72
N VAL A 43 -6.09 -9.65 4.26
CA VAL A 43 -7.10 -9.80 3.21
C VAL A 43 -8.47 -9.51 3.81
N VAL A 44 -9.18 -8.55 3.24
CA VAL A 44 -10.53 -8.16 3.69
C VAL A 44 -11.61 -8.78 2.83
N ALA A 45 -11.39 -8.91 1.53
CA ALA A 45 -12.35 -9.54 0.62
C ALA A 45 -11.63 -10.14 -0.59
N ALA A 46 -12.19 -11.24 -1.08
CA ALA A 46 -11.85 -11.80 -2.38
C ALA A 46 -12.97 -11.48 -3.38
N ARG A 47 -12.60 -10.95 -4.55
CA ARG A 47 -13.50 -10.67 -5.66
C ARG A 47 -13.42 -11.80 -6.66
N THR A 48 -14.55 -12.33 -7.07
CA THR A 48 -14.65 -13.43 -8.03
C THR A 48 -15.36 -12.98 -9.30
N ARG A 49 -15.02 -13.61 -10.41
CA ARG A 49 -15.64 -13.27 -11.70
C ARG A 49 -17.15 -13.47 -11.72
N GLU A 50 -17.65 -14.45 -10.97
CA GLU A 50 -19.07 -14.78 -10.89
C GLU A 50 -19.90 -13.70 -10.20
N LYS A 51 -19.39 -13.14 -9.10
CA LYS A 51 -20.10 -12.15 -8.26
C LYS A 51 -19.82 -10.73 -8.67
N ASP A 52 -18.55 -10.42 -8.96
CA ASP A 52 -18.05 -9.06 -9.13
C ASP A 52 -17.65 -8.75 -10.59
N GLY A 53 -17.66 -9.75 -11.49
CA GLY A 53 -17.26 -9.61 -12.89
C GLY A 53 -15.74 -9.58 -13.12
N TYR A 54 -14.94 -9.68 -12.06
CA TYR A 54 -13.46 -9.70 -12.13
C TYR A 54 -12.85 -10.41 -10.93
N THR A 55 -11.57 -10.78 -11.06
CA THR A 55 -10.82 -11.45 -9.99
C THR A 55 -9.84 -10.47 -9.35
N ALA A 56 -9.96 -10.28 -8.03
CA ALA A 56 -9.07 -9.40 -7.25
C ALA A 56 -9.07 -9.79 -5.76
N VAL A 57 -8.03 -9.38 -5.06
CA VAL A 57 -7.92 -9.48 -3.60
C VAL A 57 -7.92 -8.07 -3.03
N GLN A 58 -8.83 -7.79 -2.10
CA GLN A 58 -8.87 -6.54 -1.35
C GLN A 58 -8.05 -6.67 -0.07
N ILE A 59 -7.04 -5.84 0.07
CA ILE A 59 -6.11 -5.83 1.19
C ILE A 59 -6.32 -4.58 2.04
N GLY A 60 -6.31 -4.76 3.36
CA GLY A 60 -6.37 -3.71 4.35
C GLY A 60 -5.04 -3.52 5.07
N TYR A 61 -4.71 -2.27 5.42
CA TYR A 61 -3.52 -1.87 6.17
C TYR A 61 -3.90 -1.23 7.49
N GLY A 62 -3.16 -1.58 8.55
CA GLY A 62 -3.21 -0.97 9.87
C GLY A 62 -4.56 -1.15 10.57
N LYS A 63 -4.65 -0.77 11.84
CA LYS A 63 -5.88 -0.81 12.62
C LYS A 63 -6.51 0.59 12.69
N ALA A 64 -7.79 0.69 12.35
CA ALA A 64 -8.57 1.92 12.48
C ALA A 64 -9.37 1.92 13.80
N LYS A 65 -9.51 3.09 14.42
CA LYS A 65 -10.38 3.25 15.60
C LYS A 65 -11.83 3.04 15.17
N VAL A 66 -12.56 2.13 15.82
CA VAL A 66 -13.95 1.77 15.48
C VAL A 66 -14.88 3.00 15.42
N LYS A 67 -14.67 4.00 16.29
CA LYS A 67 -15.46 5.23 16.31
C LYS A 67 -15.36 6.07 15.02
N ASN A 68 -14.25 5.92 14.28
CA ASN A 68 -13.99 6.68 13.05
C ASN A 68 -14.45 5.92 11.78
N VAL A 69 -14.98 4.70 11.93
CA VAL A 69 -15.40 3.85 10.82
C VAL A 69 -16.92 3.91 10.70
N THR A 70 -17.42 4.14 9.49
CA THR A 70 -18.86 4.20 9.22
C THR A 70 -19.52 2.83 9.40
N GLN A 71 -20.82 2.80 9.70
CA GLN A 71 -21.54 1.54 9.91
C GLN A 71 -21.48 0.58 8.72
N PRO A 72 -21.63 1.00 7.46
CA PRO A 72 -21.46 0.11 6.30
C PRO A 72 -20.07 -0.52 6.23
N GLN A 73 -19.03 0.27 6.52
CA GLN A 73 -17.66 -0.26 6.55
C GLN A 73 -17.45 -1.26 7.69
N ARG A 74 -18.03 -1.03 8.88
CA ARG A 74 -17.98 -2.01 9.97
C ARG A 74 -18.62 -3.34 9.57
N GLY A 75 -19.77 -3.30 8.87
CA GLY A 75 -20.41 -4.50 8.33
C GLY A 75 -19.53 -5.22 7.29
N HIS A 76 -18.80 -4.47 6.47
CA HIS A 76 -17.86 -5.05 5.50
C HIS A 76 -16.71 -5.80 6.19
N PHE A 77 -16.09 -5.21 7.22
CA PHE A 77 -15.03 -5.86 8.01
C PHE A 77 -15.57 -7.04 8.84
N ALA A 78 -16.75 -6.91 9.44
CA ALA A 78 -17.37 -7.97 10.21
C ALA A 78 -17.64 -9.23 9.36
N LYS A 79 -18.07 -9.06 8.10
CA LYS A 79 -18.24 -10.16 7.15
C LYS A 79 -16.96 -10.96 6.91
N ALA A 80 -15.82 -10.28 6.90
CA ALA A 80 -14.50 -10.87 6.73
C ALA A 80 -13.88 -11.37 8.06
N LYS A 81 -14.52 -11.11 9.20
CA LYS A 81 -14.00 -11.35 10.55
C LYS A 81 -12.65 -10.68 10.80
N VAL A 82 -12.47 -9.47 10.26
CA VAL A 82 -11.23 -8.68 10.32
C VAL A 82 -11.48 -7.39 11.07
N GLU A 83 -10.50 -6.94 11.86
CA GLU A 83 -10.55 -5.62 12.50
C GLU A 83 -10.62 -4.49 11.46
N PRO A 84 -11.27 -3.36 11.78
CA PRO A 84 -11.32 -2.21 10.89
C PRO A 84 -9.94 -1.73 10.45
N LYS A 85 -9.77 -1.54 9.15
CA LYS A 85 -8.50 -1.13 8.53
C LYS A 85 -8.48 0.36 8.19
N GLN A 86 -7.29 0.98 8.25
CA GLN A 86 -7.10 2.40 7.92
C GLN A 86 -7.20 2.67 6.42
N LYS A 87 -6.68 1.77 5.60
CA LYS A 87 -6.67 1.89 4.14
C LYS A 87 -7.01 0.55 3.50
N LEU A 88 -7.85 0.60 2.48
CA LEU A 88 -8.19 -0.55 1.63
C LEU A 88 -7.70 -0.31 0.21
N VAL A 89 -7.17 -1.35 -0.42
CA VAL A 89 -6.74 -1.36 -1.81
C VAL A 89 -7.02 -2.72 -2.43
N GLU A 90 -7.41 -2.74 -3.70
CA GLU A 90 -7.60 -3.98 -4.47
C GLU A 90 -6.43 -4.22 -5.42
N PHE A 91 -6.00 -5.47 -5.47
CA PHE A 91 -5.03 -5.96 -6.43
C PHE A 91 -5.71 -6.97 -7.35
N ARG A 92 -5.64 -6.74 -8.66
CA ARG A 92 -6.05 -7.71 -9.66
C ARG A 92 -5.10 -8.90 -9.62
N VAL A 93 -5.65 -10.09 -9.52
CA VAL A 93 -4.89 -11.35 -9.43
C VAL A 93 -5.42 -12.38 -10.42
N ALA A 94 -4.58 -13.39 -10.70
CA ALA A 94 -5.03 -14.57 -11.44
C ALA A 94 -6.03 -15.38 -10.59
N PRO A 95 -6.92 -16.16 -11.18
CA PRO A 95 -7.87 -16.98 -10.42
C PRO A 95 -7.17 -17.91 -9.41
N ASP A 96 -6.01 -18.45 -9.78
CA ASP A 96 -5.20 -19.36 -8.95
C ASP A 96 -4.48 -18.66 -7.79
N ALA A 97 -4.48 -17.32 -7.79
CA ALA A 97 -3.85 -16.48 -6.76
C ALA A 97 -4.86 -15.80 -5.83
N LEU A 98 -6.09 -16.30 -5.75
CA LEU A 98 -7.07 -15.85 -4.78
C LEU A 98 -6.64 -16.25 -3.37
N LEU A 99 -6.85 -15.35 -2.42
CA LEU A 99 -6.58 -15.53 -1.00
C LEU A 99 -7.88 -15.47 -0.21
N GLU A 100 -7.95 -16.24 0.86
CA GLU A 100 -9.09 -16.23 1.75
C GLU A 100 -9.16 -14.94 2.58
N PRO A 101 -10.36 -14.40 2.83
CA PRO A 101 -10.55 -13.28 3.75
C PRO A 101 -10.05 -13.63 5.16
N GLY A 102 -9.35 -12.67 5.80
CA GLY A 102 -8.74 -12.86 7.11
C GLY A 102 -7.26 -13.24 7.08
N ALA A 103 -6.74 -13.78 5.97
CA ALA A 103 -5.34 -14.13 5.85
C ALA A 103 -4.43 -12.92 6.04
N THR A 104 -3.35 -13.08 6.81
CA THR A 104 -2.37 -12.02 7.10
C THR A 104 -1.15 -12.18 6.21
N LEU A 105 -0.71 -11.07 5.59
CA LEU A 105 0.40 -11.04 4.65
C LEU A 105 1.70 -10.60 5.34
N SER A 106 2.80 -11.32 5.04
CA SER A 106 4.14 -11.04 5.55
C SER A 106 4.97 -10.18 4.59
N ALA A 107 5.98 -9.49 5.12
CA ALA A 107 7.01 -8.82 4.32
C ALA A 107 7.83 -9.80 3.48
N ALA A 108 7.95 -11.06 3.91
CA ALA A 108 8.60 -12.14 3.17
C ALA A 108 7.94 -12.48 1.82
N HIS A 109 6.82 -11.81 1.49
CA HIS A 109 6.19 -11.90 0.17
C HIS A 109 7.12 -11.47 -0.97
N PHE A 110 8.01 -10.54 -0.73
CA PHE A 110 9.05 -10.12 -1.67
C PHE A 110 10.42 -10.62 -1.21
N SER A 111 11.19 -11.16 -2.14
CA SER A 111 12.56 -11.61 -1.90
C SER A 111 13.57 -10.48 -2.13
N VAL A 112 14.73 -10.57 -1.49
CA VAL A 112 15.85 -9.63 -1.72
C VAL A 112 16.34 -9.77 -3.17
N GLY A 113 16.62 -8.63 -3.81
CA GLY A 113 17.01 -8.58 -5.23
C GLY A 113 15.83 -8.64 -6.22
N GLN A 114 14.61 -8.90 -5.75
CA GLN A 114 13.43 -8.90 -6.61
C GLN A 114 13.14 -7.49 -7.15
N ILE A 115 12.70 -7.43 -8.41
CA ILE A 115 12.27 -6.18 -9.03
C ILE A 115 10.77 -5.99 -8.83
N VAL A 116 10.40 -4.80 -8.37
CA VAL A 116 9.02 -4.43 -8.04
C VAL A 116 8.62 -3.10 -8.65
N ASP A 117 7.32 -2.91 -8.84
CA ASP A 117 6.71 -1.65 -9.22
C ASP A 117 6.01 -1.04 -8.00
N VAL A 118 6.28 0.22 -7.71
CA VAL A 118 5.69 0.92 -6.56
C VAL A 118 4.79 2.05 -7.03
N CYS A 119 3.54 2.01 -6.62
CA CYS A 119 2.53 3.00 -6.93
C CYS A 119 2.13 3.77 -5.67
N GLY A 120 2.12 5.09 -5.75
CA GLY A 120 1.72 5.97 -4.66
C GLY A 120 1.17 7.30 -5.17
N THR A 121 0.68 8.12 -4.25
CA THR A 121 0.25 9.48 -4.54
C THR A 121 1.44 10.42 -4.36
N SER A 122 1.78 11.19 -5.38
CA SER A 122 2.88 12.14 -5.32
C SER A 122 2.59 13.29 -4.36
N LYS A 123 3.65 13.89 -3.80
CA LYS A 123 3.50 15.09 -2.95
C LYS A 123 2.85 16.22 -3.73
N GLY A 124 1.85 16.88 -3.13
CA GLY A 124 1.25 18.07 -3.69
C GLY A 124 2.23 19.25 -3.72
N LYS A 125 2.22 20.00 -4.82
CA LYS A 125 3.01 21.21 -5.02
C LYS A 125 2.11 22.43 -5.30
N GLY A 126 0.79 22.26 -5.14
CA GLY A 126 -0.20 23.30 -5.38
C GLY A 126 -0.28 23.74 -6.83
N PHE A 127 -0.70 24.98 -7.07
CA PHE A 127 -0.67 25.59 -8.37
C PHE A 127 0.76 25.92 -8.76
N ALA A 128 1.22 25.43 -9.89
CA ALA A 128 2.59 25.60 -10.38
C ALA A 128 2.59 26.26 -11.76
N GLY A 129 3.46 27.25 -11.93
CA GLY A 129 3.69 27.93 -13.21
C GLY A 129 4.34 27.00 -14.24
N GLY A 130 4.40 27.46 -15.51
CA GLY A 130 4.95 26.68 -16.61
C GLY A 130 6.40 26.24 -16.39
N MET A 131 7.22 27.07 -15.77
CA MET A 131 8.61 26.72 -15.46
C MET A 131 8.69 25.55 -14.47
N LYS A 132 7.96 25.59 -13.36
CA LYS A 132 8.00 24.53 -12.34
C LYS A 132 7.31 23.24 -12.78
N ARG A 133 6.20 23.36 -13.54
CA ARG A 133 5.40 22.21 -13.93
C ARG A 133 5.94 21.47 -15.15
N TRP A 134 6.50 22.23 -16.10
CA TRP A 134 6.85 21.72 -17.42
C TRP A 134 8.29 22.01 -17.84
N ASN A 135 9.10 22.61 -16.96
CA ASN A 135 10.49 23.00 -17.20
C ASN A 135 10.64 23.98 -18.36
N PHE A 136 9.71 24.94 -18.51
CA PHE A 136 9.89 26.03 -19.47
C PHE A 136 11.02 26.96 -19.04
N ALA A 137 11.77 27.47 -20.03
CA ALA A 137 12.87 28.37 -19.78
C ALA A 137 12.43 29.73 -19.21
N GLY A 138 11.22 30.17 -19.53
CA GLY A 138 10.75 31.53 -19.27
C GLY A 138 11.16 32.48 -20.36
N LEU A 139 11.14 33.78 -20.07
CA LEU A 139 11.65 34.86 -20.92
C LEU A 139 12.97 35.41 -20.37
N GLU A 140 13.67 36.20 -21.16
CA GLU A 140 14.95 36.79 -20.78
C GLU A 140 14.83 37.68 -19.55
N ALA A 141 15.90 37.75 -18.76
CA ALA A 141 15.97 38.59 -17.56
C ALA A 141 16.23 40.08 -17.88
N SER A 142 16.72 40.40 -19.10
CA SER A 142 17.06 41.73 -19.60
C SER A 142 16.52 41.92 -21.03
N HIS A 143 17.11 42.82 -21.82
CA HIS A 143 16.73 43.12 -23.20
C HIS A 143 15.27 43.59 -23.34
N GLY A 144 14.82 44.48 -22.41
CA GLY A 144 13.52 45.11 -22.47
C GLY A 144 12.34 44.27 -21.95
N VAL A 145 12.59 43.04 -21.48
CA VAL A 145 11.55 42.23 -20.85
C VAL A 145 11.22 42.84 -19.48
N SER A 146 9.93 43.18 -19.29
CA SER A 146 9.41 43.69 -18.03
C SER A 146 8.42 42.67 -17.43
N ILE A 147 8.46 42.47 -16.12
CA ILE A 147 7.57 41.62 -15.28
C ILE A 147 7.26 40.21 -15.77
N SER A 148 7.43 39.90 -17.03
CA SER A 148 7.01 38.64 -17.67
C SER A 148 8.09 37.54 -17.67
N HIS A 149 9.14 37.65 -16.87
CA HIS A 149 10.31 36.77 -16.88
C HIS A 149 9.95 35.26 -16.68
N ARG A 150 8.91 34.95 -15.94
CA ARG A 150 8.52 33.58 -15.65
C ARG A 150 7.27 33.14 -16.40
N SER A 151 6.83 33.90 -17.40
CA SER A 151 5.61 33.57 -18.15
C SER A 151 5.81 32.42 -19.13
N LEU A 152 4.68 31.89 -19.63
CA LEU A 152 4.65 30.76 -20.54
C LEU A 152 5.12 31.11 -21.97
N GLY A 153 5.05 32.38 -22.35
CA GLY A 153 5.17 32.84 -23.73
C GLY A 153 3.88 32.65 -24.52
N SER A 154 3.98 32.50 -25.82
CA SER A 154 2.83 32.31 -26.69
C SER A 154 2.08 30.99 -26.42
N THR A 155 0.76 31.05 -26.44
CA THR A 155 -0.11 29.87 -26.24
C THR A 155 -0.63 29.31 -27.55
N GLY A 156 -0.49 29.99 -28.65
CA GLY A 156 -0.99 29.54 -29.98
C GLY A 156 -0.65 30.54 -31.07
N ASN A 157 -1.19 30.25 -32.25
CA ASN A 157 -1.12 31.10 -33.42
C ASN A 157 -2.27 32.14 -33.39
N ARG A 158 -2.57 32.75 -34.53
CA ARG A 158 -3.57 33.80 -34.67
C ARG A 158 -4.94 33.24 -35.11
N GLN A 159 -5.54 33.73 -36.20
CA GLN A 159 -6.85 33.30 -36.73
C GLN A 159 -6.88 31.84 -37.14
N ASP A 160 -5.79 31.30 -37.65
CA ASP A 160 -5.62 29.89 -37.92
C ASP A 160 -4.67 29.26 -36.89
N PRO A 161 -5.11 28.26 -36.11
CA PRO A 161 -6.41 27.57 -36.06
C PRO A 161 -7.47 28.28 -35.20
N GLY A 162 -7.27 29.51 -34.75
CA GLY A 162 -8.21 30.29 -33.92
C GLY A 162 -8.47 29.72 -32.51
N LYS A 163 -7.70 28.73 -32.09
CA LYS A 163 -7.81 28.03 -30.78
C LYS A 163 -6.47 27.55 -30.29
N THR A 164 -6.33 27.40 -28.98
CA THR A 164 -5.21 26.70 -28.39
C THR A 164 -5.37 25.19 -28.57
N PHE A 165 -4.31 24.54 -29.05
CA PHE A 165 -4.33 23.09 -29.24
C PHE A 165 -4.54 22.35 -27.90
N LYS A 166 -5.25 21.21 -27.96
CA LYS A 166 -5.40 20.32 -26.82
C LYS A 166 -4.03 19.88 -26.31
N ASN A 167 -3.92 19.64 -25.00
CA ASN A 167 -2.68 19.24 -24.34
C ASN A 167 -1.56 20.30 -24.35
N LYS A 168 -1.83 21.57 -24.71
CA LYS A 168 -0.85 22.65 -24.53
C LYS A 168 -0.44 22.73 -23.07
N LYS A 169 0.85 22.65 -22.83
CA LYS A 169 1.44 22.72 -21.47
C LYS A 169 1.25 24.10 -20.88
N MET A 170 0.49 24.20 -19.78
CA MET A 170 0.17 25.45 -19.10
C MET A 170 0.34 25.29 -17.60
N ALA A 171 0.32 26.41 -16.85
CA ALA A 171 0.26 26.44 -15.42
C ALA A 171 -0.99 25.68 -14.90
N GLY A 172 -0.90 25.15 -13.70
CA GLY A 172 -1.99 24.44 -13.07
C GLY A 172 -1.54 23.60 -11.87
N HIS A 173 -2.43 22.78 -11.36
CA HIS A 173 -2.15 21.89 -10.24
C HIS A 173 -1.01 20.91 -10.57
N LEU A 174 -0.08 20.72 -9.64
CA LEU A 174 1.02 19.78 -9.74
C LEU A 174 1.10 18.93 -8.48
N GLY A 175 1.26 17.63 -8.68
CA GLY A 175 1.28 16.66 -7.59
C GLY A 175 -0.12 16.19 -7.16
N VAL A 176 -0.19 15.40 -6.08
CA VAL A 176 -1.38 14.66 -5.63
C VAL A 176 -1.92 13.74 -6.74
N GLU A 177 -1.06 13.29 -7.61
CA GLU A 177 -1.35 12.39 -8.72
C GLU A 177 -0.86 10.98 -8.39
N ARG A 178 -1.59 9.98 -8.85
CA ARG A 178 -1.15 8.59 -8.75
C ARG A 178 0.00 8.36 -9.72
N ILE A 179 1.17 8.06 -9.18
CA ILE A 179 2.40 7.80 -9.93
C ILE A 179 2.89 6.39 -9.61
N THR A 180 3.36 5.69 -10.64
CA THR A 180 4.02 4.40 -10.50
C THR A 180 5.49 4.54 -10.89
N THR A 181 6.38 4.19 -9.96
CA THR A 181 7.81 4.03 -10.23
C THR A 181 8.05 2.56 -10.54
N LEU A 182 8.52 2.31 -11.76
CA LEU A 182 8.73 0.96 -12.27
C LEU A 182 10.15 0.45 -11.97
N ASN A 183 10.28 -0.88 -11.90
CA ASN A 183 11.55 -1.60 -11.84
C ASN A 183 12.48 -1.15 -10.68
N LEU A 184 11.93 -1.02 -9.49
CA LEU A 184 12.72 -0.82 -8.28
C LEU A 184 13.17 -2.15 -7.70
N GLU A 185 14.39 -2.19 -7.16
CA GLU A 185 15.00 -3.38 -6.56
C GLU A 185 14.69 -3.43 -5.06
N VAL A 186 14.31 -4.59 -4.55
CA VAL A 186 14.20 -4.86 -3.10
C VAL A 186 15.60 -5.05 -2.54
N ALA A 187 16.07 -4.12 -1.71
CA ALA A 187 17.41 -4.15 -1.15
C ALA A 187 17.53 -5.03 0.10
N ALA A 188 16.51 -5.03 0.95
CA ALA A 188 16.45 -5.85 2.16
C ALA A 188 14.99 -6.05 2.60
N VAL A 189 14.74 -7.14 3.31
CA VAL A 189 13.45 -7.49 3.90
C VAL A 189 13.68 -7.89 5.35
N ASP A 190 12.90 -7.32 6.26
CA ASP A 190 12.87 -7.70 7.66
C ASP A 190 11.44 -8.16 7.97
N ALA A 191 11.25 -9.47 8.02
CA ALA A 191 9.92 -10.08 8.21
C ALA A 191 9.40 -9.84 9.64
N ASP A 192 10.27 -9.87 10.64
CA ASP A 192 9.92 -9.74 12.06
C ASP A 192 9.38 -8.34 12.38
N LYS A 193 10.02 -7.32 11.81
CA LYS A 193 9.59 -5.92 11.97
C LYS A 193 8.61 -5.45 10.90
N GLY A 194 8.28 -6.29 9.93
CA GLY A 194 7.44 -5.94 8.80
C GLY A 194 8.01 -4.80 7.95
N LEU A 195 9.34 -4.77 7.73
CA LEU A 195 10.00 -3.74 6.96
C LEU A 195 10.42 -4.25 5.59
N LEU A 196 10.12 -3.45 4.58
CA LEU A 196 10.56 -3.67 3.20
C LEU A 196 11.42 -2.47 2.77
N MET A 197 12.66 -2.71 2.41
CA MET A 197 13.60 -1.69 1.98
C MET A 197 13.79 -1.74 0.48
N ILE A 198 13.37 -0.69 -0.21
CA ILE A 198 13.41 -0.60 -1.68
C ILE A 198 14.49 0.40 -2.08
N ARG A 199 15.37 -0.02 -3.00
CA ARG A 199 16.43 0.82 -3.54
C ARG A 199 15.86 2.00 -4.32
N GLY A 200 16.26 3.21 -3.95
CA GLY A 200 15.90 4.44 -4.64
C GLY A 200 14.66 5.13 -4.07
N ALA A 201 14.09 6.02 -4.89
CA ALA A 201 12.98 6.86 -4.51
C ALA A 201 11.63 6.19 -4.78
N VAL A 202 10.72 6.33 -3.82
CA VAL A 202 9.33 5.86 -3.89
C VAL A 202 8.40 7.09 -3.87
N PRO A 203 7.32 7.12 -4.67
CA PRO A 203 6.39 8.25 -4.69
C PRO A 203 5.71 8.46 -3.33
N GLY A 204 5.29 9.70 -3.08
CA GLY A 204 4.61 10.09 -1.85
C GLY A 204 5.49 10.70 -0.77
N GLY A 205 4.85 11.23 0.26
CA GLY A 205 5.46 11.80 1.46
C GLY A 205 5.79 10.76 2.52
N LYS A 206 6.35 11.23 3.64
CA LYS A 206 6.46 10.42 4.86
C LYS A 206 5.04 10.12 5.37
N ASN A 207 4.80 8.90 5.80
CA ASN A 207 3.52 8.38 6.26
C ASN A 207 2.44 8.20 5.18
N ASP A 208 2.73 8.39 3.90
CA ASP A 208 1.80 8.06 2.82
C ASP A 208 1.76 6.55 2.55
N TYR A 209 0.61 6.09 2.06
CA TYR A 209 0.43 4.69 1.67
C TYR A 209 0.92 4.47 0.25
N VAL A 210 1.62 3.37 0.05
CA VAL A 210 2.13 2.93 -1.24
C VAL A 210 1.77 1.47 -1.49
N MET A 211 1.49 1.16 -2.75
CA MET A 211 1.21 -0.18 -3.21
C MET A 211 2.46 -0.73 -3.88
N VAL A 212 2.94 -1.87 -3.42
CA VAL A 212 4.07 -2.59 -3.99
C VAL A 212 3.55 -3.83 -4.69
N ARG A 213 3.94 -4.04 -5.92
CA ARG A 213 3.58 -5.21 -6.72
C ARG A 213 4.76 -5.72 -7.52
N ASP A 214 4.68 -6.95 -8.01
CA ASP A 214 5.68 -7.47 -8.93
C ASP A 214 5.84 -6.57 -10.16
N ALA A 215 7.06 -6.43 -10.66
CA ALA A 215 7.32 -5.64 -11.85
C ALA A 215 6.66 -6.28 -13.08
N ILE A 216 5.94 -5.47 -13.86
CA ILE A 216 5.28 -5.95 -15.09
C ILE A 216 6.32 -6.27 -16.17
N LYS A 217 7.42 -5.51 -16.22
CA LYS A 217 8.44 -5.61 -17.27
C LYS A 217 9.61 -6.55 -16.95
N ARG A 218 9.61 -7.16 -15.78
CA ARG A 218 10.67 -8.07 -15.32
C ARG A 218 10.06 -9.35 -14.77
N PRO A 219 10.67 -10.50 -15.03
CA PRO A 219 10.19 -11.76 -14.50
C PRO A 219 10.33 -11.78 -12.97
N ARG A 220 9.38 -12.42 -12.31
CA ARG A 220 9.43 -12.71 -10.88
C ARG A 220 10.47 -13.84 -10.65
N PRO A 221 11.26 -13.79 -9.57
CA PRO A 221 12.11 -14.90 -9.15
C PRO A 221 11.30 -16.20 -8.97
N ALA A 222 11.92 -17.34 -9.27
CA ALA A 222 11.27 -18.64 -9.10
C ALA A 222 10.92 -18.93 -7.62
N ASP A 223 11.77 -18.46 -6.71
CA ASP A 223 11.61 -18.66 -5.26
C ASP A 223 10.57 -17.73 -4.61
N ALA A 224 9.93 -16.84 -5.38
CA ALA A 224 8.93 -15.93 -4.84
C ALA A 224 7.65 -16.68 -4.45
N ALA A 225 7.18 -16.47 -3.23
CA ALA A 225 5.98 -17.10 -2.68
C ALA A 225 4.76 -16.89 -3.59
N PHE A 226 4.03 -17.97 -3.87
CA PHE A 226 2.79 -17.96 -4.64
C PHE A 226 1.73 -18.80 -3.93
N PRO A 227 0.51 -18.32 -3.76
CA PRO A 227 -0.06 -17.03 -4.19
C PRO A 227 0.40 -15.84 -3.36
N ALA A 228 0.85 -16.03 -2.10
CA ALA A 228 1.40 -15.01 -1.22
C ALA A 228 2.16 -15.64 -0.05
N ALA A 229 3.07 -14.89 0.59
CA ALA A 229 3.62 -15.29 1.88
C ALA A 229 2.62 -14.91 2.97
N LEU A 230 2.02 -15.91 3.59
CA LEU A 230 1.08 -15.74 4.70
C LEU A 230 1.83 -15.87 6.03
N ILE A 231 1.38 -15.15 7.04
CA ILE A 231 1.73 -15.40 8.43
C ILE A 231 0.73 -16.44 8.91
N GLU A 232 1.21 -17.65 9.25
CA GLU A 232 0.38 -18.63 9.93
C GLU A 232 -0.02 -18.02 11.28
N ALA A 233 -1.32 -17.86 11.51
CA ALA A 233 -1.80 -17.50 12.83
C ALA A 233 -1.52 -18.72 13.72
N ASP A 234 -0.67 -18.55 14.73
CA ASP A 234 -0.46 -19.55 15.77
C ASP A 234 -1.83 -20.00 16.27
N ALA A 235 -2.17 -21.26 16.00
CA ALA A 235 -3.39 -21.91 16.44
C ALA A 235 -3.25 -22.32 17.94
N GLU A 236 -2.68 -21.44 18.77
CA GLU A 236 -2.56 -21.62 20.21
C GLU A 236 -3.30 -20.50 20.95
N SER A 237 -4.62 -20.64 21.04
CA SER A 237 -5.41 -20.14 22.18
C SER A 237 -6.88 -20.50 22.09
N SER A 238 -7.20 -21.77 21.90
CA SER A 238 -8.58 -22.25 22.12
C SER A 238 -8.62 -23.54 22.94
N THR A 239 -7.75 -23.64 23.95
CA THR A 239 -7.95 -24.61 25.04
C THR A 239 -8.09 -23.80 26.33
N ALA A 240 -9.16 -23.02 26.42
CA ALA A 240 -9.64 -22.55 27.70
C ALA A 240 -10.45 -23.72 28.28
N GLU A 241 -9.82 -24.43 29.22
CA GLU A 241 -10.45 -25.30 30.17
C GLU A 241 -11.72 -24.64 30.73
N SER A 242 -12.84 -25.32 30.54
CA SER A 242 -14.04 -25.07 31.29
C SER A 242 -13.79 -25.48 32.75
N PRO A 243 -13.90 -24.59 33.74
CA PRO A 243 -13.90 -25.02 35.14
C PRO A 243 -15.17 -25.77 35.42
N THR A 244 -15.05 -27.08 35.71
CA THR A 244 -16.05 -27.95 36.28
C THR A 244 -16.58 -27.32 37.55
N ALA A 245 -17.82 -26.91 37.58
CA ALA A 245 -18.53 -26.50 38.77
C ALA A 245 -18.79 -27.76 39.65
N GLU A 246 -18.00 -27.92 40.70
CA GLU A 246 -18.35 -28.75 41.83
C GLU A 246 -19.38 -28.02 42.69
N ALA A 247 -20.54 -28.62 42.83
CA ALA A 247 -21.59 -28.23 43.77
C ALA A 247 -21.17 -28.66 45.20
N PRO A 248 -21.26 -27.82 46.22
CA PRO A 248 -21.19 -28.28 47.60
C PRO A 248 -22.58 -28.75 48.05
N THR A 249 -22.60 -29.98 48.50
CA THR A 249 -23.68 -30.73 49.17
C THR A 249 -24.13 -30.03 50.46
N GLU A 250 -25.44 -30.00 50.66
CA GLU A 250 -26.11 -29.57 51.89
C GLU A 250 -25.68 -30.41 53.09
N ALA A 251 -25.45 -29.76 54.21
CA ALA A 251 -25.53 -30.35 55.51
C ALA A 251 -26.29 -29.42 56.44
N SER A 252 -27.51 -29.84 56.74
CA SER A 252 -28.36 -29.36 57.81
C SER A 252 -27.73 -29.54 59.16
N THR A 253 -27.83 -28.61 60.09
CA THR A 253 -28.18 -28.91 61.50
C THR A 253 -28.67 -27.67 62.27
N GLU A 254 -29.72 -27.89 62.90
CA GLU A 254 -30.61 -27.28 63.83
C GLU A 254 -30.03 -26.39 64.95
N ALA A 255 -30.97 -25.57 65.44
CA ALA A 255 -31.26 -25.17 66.83
C ALA A 255 -30.30 -24.18 67.53
N SER A 256 -30.68 -23.16 68.16
CA SER A 256 -31.72 -22.91 69.15
C SER A 256 -31.54 -21.52 69.75
N THR A 257 -32.65 -20.87 70.01
CA THR A 257 -33.00 -20.10 71.23
C THR A 257 -32.11 -19.00 71.75
N GLY A 258 -32.68 -17.84 71.97
CA GLY A 258 -32.39 -17.06 73.18
C GLY A 258 -32.39 -15.56 73.06
N ALA A 259 -33.51 -15.01 73.32
CA ALA A 259 -33.84 -13.82 74.15
C ALA A 259 -32.76 -12.74 74.37
N GLY A 260 -33.17 -11.49 74.25
CA GLY A 260 -32.59 -10.26 74.74
C GLY A 260 -33.03 -9.07 73.96
#